data_35c8aa931634f49cbc8765d26308af24
#
_entry.id   35c8aa931634f49cbc8765d26308af24
#
_cell.length_a   1.000
_cell.length_b   1.000
_cell.length_c   1.000
_cell.angle_alpha   90.00
_cell.angle_beta   90.00
_cell.angle_gamma   90.00
#
_symmetry.space_group_name_H-M   'P 1'
#
loop_
_entity.id
_entity.type
_entity.pdbx_description
1 polymer ?
#
loop_
_entity_poly.entity_id
_entity_poly.type
_entity_poly.pdbx_seq_one_letter_code
_entity_poly.pdbx_strand_id
1 'polypeptide(L)'
;MPTPANIAKYQYKDSINRRYWDEKFIYENFKENPVSAAVGGGAATGTAGDENVLMFPATGFEYHILGTQTILAPKITAEGLDLGSMDATADDGLELNHGILSSQIPSFTVGTDAAFYLRARFSIADVSGTDDCVVGFRKVEANQANVDDYADMAALNVISGDINIETIVGGAATVTTDTTDNWADTETHELRILVSAAGVVTYQIDGAAPTTTAAYTFTDGLNVMPFFYLLNDTDLHGSVPLMEWECGYQA
;
A
#
# COMPACT_ATOMS: atom_id res chain seq x y z
N MET A 1 26.21 11.33 0.87
CA MET A 1 25.81 11.07 -0.53
C MET A 1 25.50 9.58 -0.62
N PRO A 2 24.37 9.20 -1.19
CA PRO A 2 24.09 7.79 -1.43
C PRO A 2 25.18 7.20 -2.32
N THR A 3 25.48 5.95 -2.08
CA THR A 3 26.50 5.25 -2.86
C THR A 3 26.05 5.04 -4.30
N PRO A 4 26.95 5.08 -5.29
CA PRO A 4 26.60 4.84 -6.70
C PRO A 4 25.84 3.54 -6.96
N ALA A 5 25.99 2.54 -6.11
CA ALA A 5 25.30 1.27 -6.24
C ALA A 5 23.78 1.37 -6.02
N ASN A 6 23.34 2.27 -5.13
CA ASN A 6 21.91 2.49 -4.92
C ASN A 6 21.28 3.23 -6.09
N ILE A 7 22.01 4.15 -6.68
CA ILE A 7 21.56 4.86 -7.87
C ILE A 7 21.32 3.90 -9.04
N ALA A 8 22.23 2.97 -9.26
CA ALA A 8 22.14 2.03 -10.38
C ALA A 8 20.90 1.11 -10.30
N LYS A 9 20.49 0.73 -9.10
CA LYS A 9 19.33 -0.14 -8.90
C LYS A 9 18.02 0.52 -9.36
N TYR A 10 17.90 1.80 -9.17
CA TYR A 10 16.67 2.55 -9.44
C TYR A 10 16.66 3.31 -10.76
N GLN A 11 17.81 3.47 -11.40
CA GLN A 11 17.92 4.15 -12.71
C GLN A 11 17.31 3.37 -13.86
N TYR A 12 16.98 2.14 -13.63
CA TYR A 12 16.73 1.21 -14.73
C TYR A 12 15.44 1.50 -15.51
N LYS A 13 14.52 2.28 -14.94
CA LYS A 13 13.24 2.39 -15.55
C LYS A 13 12.56 3.71 -15.50
N ASP A 14 12.85 4.51 -16.35
CA ASP A 14 12.02 5.65 -16.47
C ASP A 14 11.95 6.64 -15.34
N SER A 15 13.03 7.27 -15.20
CA SER A 15 13.06 7.99 -14.03
C SER A 15 13.54 9.36 -14.12
N ILE A 16 13.15 9.98 -15.17
CA ILE A 16 13.51 11.35 -15.49
C ILE A 16 13.24 12.30 -14.32
N ASN A 17 12.31 11.99 -13.48
CA ASN A 17 11.91 12.86 -12.36
C ASN A 17 12.10 12.22 -10.98
N ARG A 18 12.78 11.07 -10.88
CA ARG A 18 12.94 10.38 -9.61
C ARG A 18 14.23 10.77 -8.92
N ARG A 19 14.17 10.93 -7.61
CA ARG A 19 15.32 11.28 -6.79
C ARG A 19 15.94 10.04 -6.19
N TYR A 20 16.82 9.41 -6.93
CA TYR A 20 17.48 8.18 -6.51
C TYR A 20 18.49 8.33 -5.37
N TRP A 21 18.83 9.54 -5.06
CA TRP A 21 19.71 9.88 -3.93
C TRP A 21 18.95 10.17 -2.65
N ASP A 22 17.61 10.09 -2.70
CA ASP A 22 16.79 10.24 -1.52
C ASP A 22 16.61 8.87 -0.85
N GLU A 23 17.08 8.74 0.37
CA GLU A 23 17.00 7.48 1.12
C GLU A 23 15.55 7.04 1.40
N LYS A 24 14.62 7.98 1.36
CA LYS A 24 13.19 7.72 1.52
C LYS A 24 12.47 7.51 0.18
N PHE A 25 13.19 7.41 -0.91
CA PHE A 25 12.61 7.07 -2.20
C PHE A 25 12.73 5.58 -2.45
N ILE A 26 11.60 4.93 -2.68
CA ILE A 26 11.52 3.51 -3.03
C ILE A 26 10.66 3.34 -4.28
N TYR A 27 11.21 2.62 -5.24
CA TYR A 27 10.51 2.18 -6.43
C TYR A 27 10.73 0.70 -6.65
N GLU A 28 9.65 -0.03 -6.79
CA GLU A 28 9.68 -1.43 -7.15
C GLU A 28 8.78 -1.68 -8.38
N ASN A 29 9.30 -2.41 -9.34
CA ASN A 29 8.56 -2.88 -10.49
C ASN A 29 8.65 -4.40 -10.53
N PHE A 30 7.63 -5.04 -10.04
CA PHE A 30 7.59 -6.49 -9.87
C PHE A 30 7.42 -7.24 -11.19
N LYS A 31 6.85 -6.63 -12.22
CA LYS A 31 6.64 -7.24 -13.52
C LYS A 31 7.92 -7.38 -14.32
N GLU A 32 8.76 -6.36 -14.30
CA GLU A 32 9.95 -6.28 -15.12
C GLU A 32 11.24 -6.61 -14.37
N ASN A 33 11.21 -6.46 -13.05
CA ASN A 33 12.27 -6.88 -12.15
C ASN A 33 11.72 -7.89 -11.15
N PRO A 34 11.35 -9.08 -11.61
CA PRO A 34 10.90 -10.11 -10.68
C PRO A 34 12.04 -10.34 -9.71
N VAL A 35 11.80 -9.99 -8.47
CA VAL A 35 12.70 -10.39 -7.41
C VAL A 35 12.68 -11.90 -7.44
N SER A 36 13.81 -12.55 -7.61
CA SER A 36 13.92 -13.99 -7.46
C SER A 36 13.76 -14.32 -5.98
N ALA A 37 12.56 -14.14 -5.51
CA ALA A 37 12.25 -14.45 -4.15
C ALA A 37 11.60 -15.81 -4.12
N ALA A 38 12.30 -16.74 -3.64
CA ALA A 38 11.66 -17.62 -2.69
C ALA A 38 11.18 -16.72 -1.54
N VAL A 39 9.99 -16.18 -1.67
CA VAL A 39 9.25 -15.67 -0.54
C VAL A 39 9.19 -16.85 0.38
N GLY A 40 9.76 -16.74 1.57
CA GLY A 40 9.89 -17.86 2.47
C GLY A 40 8.52 -18.45 2.75
N GLY A 41 8.19 -19.52 2.06
CA GLY A 41 7.00 -20.29 2.31
C GLY A 41 7.15 -21.05 3.62
N GLY A 42 6.92 -20.39 4.70
CA GLY A 42 6.61 -21.03 5.97
C GLY A 42 5.09 -21.02 6.12
N ALA A 43 4.51 -22.17 6.44
CA ALA A 43 3.16 -22.16 6.90
C ALA A 43 3.10 -21.33 8.20
N ALA A 44 2.67 -20.10 8.13
CA ALA A 44 2.27 -19.36 9.29
C ALA A 44 0.78 -19.63 9.47
N THR A 45 0.41 -20.26 10.52
CA THR A 45 -0.97 -20.26 11.00
C THR A 45 -1.03 -19.13 11.99
N GLY A 46 -1.51 -17.98 11.58
CA GLY A 46 -1.67 -16.82 12.46
C GLY A 46 -3.12 -16.42 12.56
N THR A 47 -3.52 -16.01 13.75
CA THR A 47 -4.74 -15.27 13.95
C THR A 47 -4.43 -13.80 13.70
N ALA A 48 -5.39 -13.03 13.20
CA ALA A 48 -5.28 -11.58 13.07
C ALA A 48 -4.72 -10.96 14.37
N GLY A 49 -3.71 -10.13 14.25
CA GLY A 49 -2.99 -9.56 15.39
C GLY A 49 -1.79 -10.36 15.89
N ASP A 50 -1.61 -11.58 15.45
CA ASP A 50 -0.36 -12.30 15.66
C ASP A 50 0.69 -11.83 14.64
N GLU A 51 1.87 -11.48 15.13
CA GLU A 51 2.97 -10.88 14.39
C GLU A 51 3.60 -11.85 13.37
N ASN A 52 2.82 -12.35 12.43
CA ASN A 52 3.36 -13.15 11.33
C ASN A 52 3.85 -12.20 10.22
N VAL A 53 4.89 -11.48 10.53
CA VAL A 53 5.56 -10.60 9.59
C VAL A 53 6.52 -11.43 8.76
N LEU A 54 6.28 -11.49 7.46
CA LEU A 54 7.18 -12.10 6.51
C LEU A 54 7.85 -11.00 5.70
N MET A 55 9.16 -11.07 5.59
CA MET A 55 9.94 -10.09 4.85
C MET A 55 10.21 -10.57 3.43
N PHE A 56 10.15 -9.64 2.48
CA PHE A 56 10.75 -9.80 1.17
C PHE A 56 12.19 -9.28 1.22
N PRO A 57 13.21 -10.13 1.42
CA PRO A 57 14.57 -9.67 1.73
C PRO A 57 15.20 -8.80 0.66
N ALA A 58 14.71 -8.91 -0.58
CA ALA A 58 15.27 -8.16 -1.70
C ALA A 58 14.67 -6.77 -1.86
N THR A 59 13.49 -6.51 -1.33
CA THR A 59 12.76 -5.25 -1.49
C THR A 59 12.61 -4.46 -0.20
N GLY A 60 12.78 -5.12 0.95
CA GLY A 60 12.49 -4.53 2.26
C GLY A 60 11.00 -4.44 2.59
N PHE A 61 10.13 -5.03 1.76
CA PHE A 61 8.73 -5.17 2.08
C PHE A 61 8.52 -6.18 3.20
N GLU A 62 7.58 -5.85 4.04
CA GLU A 62 6.97 -6.76 4.98
C GLU A 62 5.51 -6.92 4.62
N TYR A 63 4.98 -8.10 4.82
CA TYR A 63 3.57 -8.29 4.80
C TYR A 63 3.09 -8.91 6.11
N HIS A 64 1.99 -8.42 6.55
CA HIS A 64 1.30 -8.84 7.75
C HIS A 64 0.06 -9.61 7.34
N ILE A 65 -0.14 -10.80 7.92
CA ILE A 65 -1.27 -11.65 7.57
C ILE A 65 -2.49 -11.20 8.36
N LEU A 66 -3.61 -11.08 7.65
CA LEU A 66 -4.92 -10.80 8.21
C LEU A 66 -5.76 -12.08 8.15
N GLY A 67 -6.52 -12.34 9.20
CA GLY A 67 -7.36 -13.53 9.28
C GLY A 67 -6.59 -14.83 9.53
N THR A 68 -7.19 -15.94 9.12
CA THR A 68 -6.62 -17.30 9.29
C THR A 68 -6.33 -17.90 7.92
N GLN A 69 -5.08 -17.88 7.50
CA GLN A 69 -4.66 -18.34 6.19
C GLN A 69 -3.80 -19.60 6.27
N THR A 70 -3.92 -20.45 5.25
CA THR A 70 -3.09 -21.66 5.10
C THR A 70 -2.01 -21.49 4.05
N ILE A 71 -2.17 -20.57 3.10
CA ILE A 71 -1.16 -20.22 2.09
C ILE A 71 -0.74 -18.76 2.32
N LEU A 72 0.54 -18.56 2.50
CA LEU A 72 1.03 -17.43 3.27
C LEU A 72 2.02 -16.56 2.55
N ALA A 73 2.11 -16.66 1.24
CA ALA A 73 3.06 -15.86 0.52
C ALA A 73 2.47 -15.36 -0.79
N PRO A 74 2.47 -14.05 -1.02
CA PRO A 74 2.20 -13.49 -2.34
C PRO A 74 3.13 -14.12 -3.37
N LYS A 75 2.64 -14.35 -4.57
CA LYS A 75 3.41 -14.96 -5.67
C LYS A 75 3.86 -13.88 -6.64
N ILE A 76 5.06 -14.04 -7.17
CA ILE A 76 5.49 -13.25 -8.32
C ILE A 76 4.94 -13.93 -9.58
N THR A 77 4.16 -13.19 -10.34
CA THR A 77 3.56 -13.61 -11.59
C THR A 77 4.14 -12.79 -12.75
N ALA A 78 3.70 -13.09 -13.97
CA ALA A 78 4.06 -12.28 -15.13
C ALA A 78 3.47 -10.87 -15.07
N GLU A 79 2.39 -10.67 -14.33
CA GLU A 79 1.71 -9.39 -14.17
C GLU A 79 2.28 -8.55 -13.02
N GLY A 80 2.85 -9.19 -11.99
CA GLY A 80 3.40 -8.49 -10.82
C GLY A 80 3.47 -9.36 -9.57
N LEU A 81 3.58 -8.74 -8.41
CA LEU A 81 3.48 -9.39 -7.11
C LEU A 81 2.00 -9.62 -6.80
N ASP A 82 1.53 -10.84 -6.96
CA ASP A 82 0.13 -11.18 -6.74
C ASP A 82 -0.19 -11.31 -5.25
N LEU A 83 -0.76 -10.26 -4.70
CA LEU A 83 -1.17 -10.16 -3.30
C LEU A 83 -2.42 -11.02 -3.01
N GLY A 84 -3.27 -11.23 -4.02
CA GLY A 84 -4.47 -12.04 -3.92
C GLY A 84 -4.24 -13.55 -4.04
N SER A 85 -2.99 -14.00 -4.25
CA SER A 85 -2.68 -15.43 -4.41
C SER A 85 -2.67 -16.22 -3.11
N MET A 86 -3.07 -15.61 -2.03
CA MET A 86 -3.15 -16.23 -0.71
C MET A 86 -4.47 -16.98 -0.55
N ASP A 87 -4.54 -17.80 0.48
CA ASP A 87 -5.75 -18.60 0.74
C ASP A 87 -6.94 -17.68 1.02
N ALA A 88 -8.04 -17.98 0.36
CA ALA A 88 -9.10 -17.03 0.23
C ALA A 88 -10.33 -17.52 0.99
N THR A 89 -10.54 -16.96 2.15
CA THR A 89 -11.84 -16.95 2.83
C THR A 89 -12.22 -15.50 3.12
N ALA A 90 -13.48 -15.25 3.43
CA ALA A 90 -13.92 -13.95 3.91
C ALA A 90 -13.08 -13.52 5.13
N ASP A 91 -12.79 -12.24 5.23
CA ASP A 91 -11.98 -11.62 6.29
C ASP A 91 -10.51 -12.06 6.34
N ASP A 92 -10.03 -12.79 5.31
CA ASP A 92 -8.60 -13.09 5.13
C ASP A 92 -7.95 -12.09 4.17
N GLY A 93 -6.68 -11.79 4.41
CA GLY A 93 -5.96 -10.82 3.59
C GLY A 93 -4.54 -10.57 4.06
N LEU A 94 -4.03 -9.43 3.69
CA LEU A 94 -2.70 -8.99 4.11
C LEU A 94 -2.58 -7.47 4.19
N GLU A 95 -1.66 -6.99 4.99
CA GLU A 95 -1.09 -5.66 4.84
C GLU A 95 0.35 -5.75 4.34
N LEU A 96 0.66 -5.00 3.29
CA LEU A 96 2.01 -4.82 2.77
C LEU A 96 2.52 -3.44 3.17
N ASN A 97 3.71 -3.37 3.75
CA ASN A 97 4.34 -2.10 4.10
C ASN A 97 5.87 -2.18 4.00
N HIS A 98 6.54 -1.05 4.11
CA HIS A 98 7.98 -0.98 4.25
C HIS A 98 8.32 -0.73 5.71
N GLY A 99 8.70 -1.76 6.42
CA GLY A 99 9.25 -1.61 7.75
C GLY A 99 8.54 -2.33 8.86
N ILE A 100 9.35 -2.88 9.75
CA ILE A 100 8.92 -3.61 10.93
C ILE A 100 8.43 -2.62 11.97
N LEU A 101 7.15 -2.74 12.27
CA LEU A 101 6.54 -2.42 13.56
C LEU A 101 6.81 -1.08 14.22
N SER A 102 7.69 -0.21 13.84
CA SER A 102 7.79 1.03 14.60
C SER A 102 8.75 2.09 14.14
N SER A 103 9.60 1.87 13.17
CA SER A 103 10.62 2.90 12.95
C SER A 103 11.33 2.81 11.62
N GLN A 104 10.70 2.26 10.62
CA GLN A 104 11.45 1.89 9.44
C GLN A 104 11.12 2.74 8.23
N ILE A 105 12.04 2.81 7.37
CA ILE A 105 12.05 3.49 6.09
C ILE A 105 11.09 2.78 5.13
N PRO A 106 10.18 3.51 4.48
CA PRO A 106 10.01 4.94 4.57
C PRO A 106 8.89 5.33 5.54
N SER A 107 9.25 5.97 6.62
CA SER A 107 8.31 6.75 7.41
C SER A 107 8.60 8.23 7.21
N PHE A 108 7.55 9.02 7.20
CA PHE A 108 7.63 10.46 6.99
C PHE A 108 7.09 11.18 8.22
N THR A 109 7.75 12.26 8.63
CA THR A 109 7.29 13.13 9.71
C THR A 109 6.64 14.36 9.12
N VAL A 110 5.32 14.47 9.28
CA VAL A 110 4.54 15.62 8.82
C VAL A 110 5.08 16.90 9.46
N GLY A 111 5.18 17.98 8.70
CA GLY A 111 5.70 19.26 9.19
C GLY A 111 7.23 19.33 9.27
N THR A 112 7.93 18.20 9.25
CA THR A 112 9.40 18.15 9.29
C THR A 112 9.99 17.74 7.93
N ASP A 113 9.42 16.71 7.32
CA ASP A 113 9.84 16.24 6.01
C ASP A 113 9.28 17.14 4.89
N ALA A 114 9.95 17.14 3.74
CA ALA A 114 9.41 17.74 2.54
C ALA A 114 8.15 16.99 2.11
N ALA A 115 7.34 17.57 1.21
CA ALA A 115 6.17 16.92 0.64
C ALA A 115 6.53 15.53 0.08
N PHE A 116 5.69 14.54 0.31
CA PHE A 116 5.93 13.14 -0.04
C PHE A 116 4.71 12.50 -0.71
N TYR A 117 4.88 11.31 -1.26
CA TYR A 117 3.82 10.61 -1.97
C TYR A 117 3.97 9.10 -1.90
N LEU A 118 2.86 8.44 -2.17
CA LEU A 118 2.76 7.02 -2.47
C LEU A 118 2.04 6.85 -3.81
N ARG A 119 2.51 5.90 -4.60
CA ARG A 119 1.90 5.48 -5.86
C ARG A 119 1.92 3.96 -5.92
N ALA A 120 0.78 3.37 -6.22
CA ALA A 120 0.65 1.95 -6.50
C ALA A 120 -0.11 1.73 -7.81
N ARG A 121 0.35 0.79 -8.63
CA ARG A 121 -0.33 0.38 -9.85
C ARG A 121 -0.58 -1.11 -9.80
N PHE A 122 -1.84 -1.50 -9.91
CA PHE A 122 -2.28 -2.89 -9.75
C PHE A 122 -3.58 -3.16 -10.51
N SER A 123 -4.00 -4.41 -10.54
CA SER A 123 -5.33 -4.81 -11.01
C SER A 123 -6.00 -5.71 -9.97
N ILE A 124 -7.31 -5.86 -10.08
CA ILE A 124 -8.13 -6.74 -9.22
C ILE A 124 -8.90 -7.65 -10.15
N ALA A 125 -8.82 -8.96 -9.95
CA ALA A 125 -9.46 -9.92 -10.83
C ALA A 125 -10.99 -9.91 -10.72
N ASP A 126 -11.49 -9.72 -9.51
CA ASP A 126 -12.92 -9.62 -9.20
C ASP A 126 -13.10 -8.56 -8.11
N VAL A 127 -13.61 -7.41 -8.50
CA VAL A 127 -13.76 -6.28 -7.58
C VAL A 127 -14.90 -6.48 -6.60
N SER A 128 -15.88 -7.33 -6.91
CA SER A 128 -16.96 -7.65 -5.97
C SER A 128 -16.48 -8.40 -4.74
N GLY A 129 -15.30 -9.01 -4.83
CA GLY A 129 -14.66 -9.73 -3.74
C GLY A 129 -13.78 -8.88 -2.83
N THR A 130 -13.71 -7.57 -3.02
CA THR A 130 -12.97 -6.69 -2.11
C THR A 130 -13.86 -6.20 -0.99
N ASP A 131 -13.54 -6.56 0.25
CA ASP A 131 -14.02 -5.86 1.44
C ASP A 131 -13.24 -4.56 1.61
N ASP A 132 -11.90 -4.68 1.60
CA ASP A 132 -10.98 -3.56 1.56
C ASP A 132 -9.83 -3.82 0.58
N CYS A 133 -9.53 -2.85 -0.28
CA CYS A 133 -8.31 -2.81 -1.07
C CYS A 133 -7.72 -1.39 -0.99
N VAL A 134 -6.92 -1.16 0.04
CA VAL A 134 -6.52 0.17 0.50
C VAL A 134 -5.08 0.51 0.10
N VAL A 135 -4.89 1.69 -0.46
CA VAL A 135 -3.57 2.28 -0.73
C VAL A 135 -3.51 3.65 -0.06
N GLY A 136 -2.59 3.83 0.88
CA GLY A 136 -2.55 5.08 1.62
C GLY A 136 -1.37 5.27 2.54
N PHE A 137 -1.52 6.30 3.36
CA PHE A 137 -0.65 6.55 4.50
C PHE A 137 -1.44 6.36 5.79
N ARG A 138 -0.83 5.68 6.73
CA ARG A 138 -1.31 5.55 8.08
C ARG A 138 -0.26 5.95 9.11
N LYS A 139 -0.69 6.26 10.32
CA LYS A 139 0.21 6.46 11.44
C LYS A 139 1.13 5.24 11.64
N VAL A 140 2.37 5.50 12.04
CA VAL A 140 3.30 4.46 12.47
C VAL A 140 2.84 3.93 13.82
N GLU A 141 2.19 2.78 13.81
CA GLU A 141 1.68 2.06 14.97
C GLU A 141 1.59 0.55 14.67
N ALA A 142 1.23 -0.25 15.66
CA ALA A 142 1.05 -1.69 15.46
C ALA A 142 0.04 -1.99 14.35
N ASN A 143 0.29 -3.05 13.58
CA ASN A 143 -0.65 -3.52 12.56
C ASN A 143 -2.00 -3.85 13.19
N GLN A 144 -3.07 -3.54 12.48
CA GLN A 144 -4.44 -3.77 12.92
C GLN A 144 -5.08 -4.88 12.08
N ALA A 145 -6.00 -5.61 12.70
CA ALA A 145 -6.78 -6.65 12.02
C ALA A 145 -7.87 -6.05 11.09
N ASN A 146 -8.25 -4.82 11.36
CA ASN A 146 -9.21 -4.06 10.56
C ASN A 146 -8.59 -2.69 10.25
N VAL A 147 -8.74 -2.24 9.03
CA VAL A 147 -8.21 -0.94 8.58
C VAL A 147 -8.84 0.23 9.35
N ASP A 148 -10.07 0.07 9.80
CA ASP A 148 -10.81 1.05 10.60
C ASP A 148 -10.26 1.25 12.02
N ASP A 149 -9.40 0.36 12.49
CA ASP A 149 -8.83 0.42 13.84
C ASP A 149 -7.55 1.27 13.93
N TYR A 150 -7.05 1.79 12.79
CA TYR A 150 -5.93 2.73 12.79
C TYR A 150 -6.30 4.07 13.42
N ALA A 151 -5.34 4.70 14.09
CA ALA A 151 -5.60 5.97 14.76
C ALA A 151 -5.64 7.17 13.80
N ASP A 152 -4.77 7.18 12.79
CA ASP A 152 -4.75 8.24 11.77
C ASP A 152 -4.43 7.61 10.41
N MET A 153 -5.29 7.86 9.43
CA MET A 153 -5.17 7.30 8.08
C MET A 153 -5.73 8.25 7.03
N ALA A 154 -5.15 8.22 5.84
CA ALA A 154 -5.69 8.82 4.64
C ALA A 154 -5.35 7.94 3.43
N ALA A 155 -6.36 7.43 2.75
CA ALA A 155 -6.20 6.40 1.73
C ALA A 155 -7.26 6.47 0.63
N LEU A 156 -6.97 5.79 -0.47
CA LEU A 156 -7.97 5.35 -1.46
C LEU A 156 -8.27 3.88 -1.17
N ASN A 157 -9.54 3.53 -1.10
CA ASN A 157 -10.03 2.17 -0.84
C ASN A 157 -10.98 1.73 -1.95
N VAL A 158 -10.75 0.54 -2.50
CA VAL A 158 -11.66 -0.09 -3.47
C VAL A 158 -12.51 -1.11 -2.74
N ILE A 159 -13.79 -0.81 -2.62
CA ILE A 159 -14.80 -1.64 -1.94
C ILE A 159 -15.83 -2.06 -2.96
N SER A 160 -15.91 -3.34 -3.27
CA SER A 160 -16.87 -3.89 -4.24
C SER A 160 -16.90 -3.13 -5.58
N GLY A 161 -15.74 -2.59 -6.00
CA GLY A 161 -15.58 -1.83 -7.25
C GLY A 161 -15.76 -0.33 -7.15
N ASP A 162 -16.29 0.21 -6.06
CA ASP A 162 -16.33 1.66 -5.83
C ASP A 162 -15.00 2.14 -5.26
N ILE A 163 -14.43 3.19 -5.83
CA ILE A 163 -13.21 3.82 -5.31
C ILE A 163 -13.60 4.89 -4.30
N ASN A 164 -13.24 4.69 -3.05
CA ASN A 164 -13.54 5.58 -1.94
C ASN A 164 -12.29 6.29 -1.43
N ILE A 165 -12.46 7.48 -0.89
CA ILE A 165 -11.47 8.11 -0.01
C ILE A 165 -11.86 7.78 1.42
N GLU A 166 -10.93 7.22 2.18
CA GLU A 166 -11.12 6.92 3.59
C GLU A 166 -10.12 7.67 4.44
N THR A 167 -10.64 8.21 5.54
CA THR A 167 -9.84 9.00 6.48
C THR A 167 -10.20 8.70 7.93
N ILE A 168 -9.18 8.64 8.78
CA ILE A 168 -9.32 8.48 10.23
C ILE A 168 -8.49 9.56 10.92
N VAL A 169 -9.03 10.17 11.96
CA VAL A 169 -8.36 11.20 12.78
C VAL A 169 -8.43 10.80 14.24
N GLY A 170 -7.28 10.59 14.86
CA GLY A 170 -7.17 10.35 16.30
C GLY A 170 -7.96 9.16 16.84
N GLY A 171 -8.12 8.10 16.03
CA GLY A 171 -8.91 6.91 16.38
C GLY A 171 -10.43 7.15 16.39
N ALA A 172 -10.92 8.17 15.71
CA ALA A 172 -12.34 8.35 15.46
C ALA A 172 -12.85 7.35 14.41
N ALA A 173 -14.15 7.25 14.26
CA ALA A 173 -14.75 6.43 13.21
C ALA A 173 -14.26 6.87 11.83
N THR A 174 -14.04 5.91 10.94
CA THR A 174 -13.65 6.12 9.55
C THR A 174 -14.68 6.98 8.83
N VAL A 175 -14.19 7.94 8.08
CA VAL A 175 -15.01 8.77 7.19
C VAL A 175 -14.75 8.29 5.77
N THR A 176 -15.77 7.69 5.16
CA THR A 176 -15.75 7.21 3.79
C THR A 176 -16.43 8.22 2.87
N THR A 177 -15.77 8.57 1.78
CA THR A 177 -16.29 9.46 0.74
C THR A 177 -16.18 8.76 -0.61
N ASP A 178 -17.31 8.44 -1.21
CA ASP A 178 -17.38 7.90 -2.56
C ASP A 178 -16.84 8.92 -3.57
N THR A 179 -15.81 8.53 -4.33
CA THR A 179 -15.22 9.37 -5.38
C THR A 179 -16.09 9.48 -6.61
N THR A 180 -17.08 8.60 -6.77
CA THR A 180 -17.88 8.36 -7.98
C THR A 180 -17.07 7.80 -9.16
N ASP A 181 -15.81 7.50 -8.95
CA ASP A 181 -14.97 6.75 -9.89
C ASP A 181 -15.02 5.27 -9.50
N ASN A 182 -15.09 4.39 -10.50
CA ASN A 182 -15.27 2.96 -10.30
C ASN A 182 -14.10 2.16 -10.87
N TRP A 183 -13.94 0.96 -10.37
CA TRP A 183 -12.98 -0.04 -10.82
C TRP A 183 -13.75 -1.28 -11.31
N ALA A 184 -13.53 -1.70 -12.54
CA ALA A 184 -14.13 -2.93 -13.07
C ALA A 184 -13.14 -4.10 -12.99
N ASP A 185 -13.68 -5.34 -13.06
CA ASP A 185 -12.88 -6.56 -13.03
C ASP A 185 -11.74 -6.52 -14.04
N THR A 186 -10.57 -6.94 -13.59
CA THR A 186 -9.35 -7.04 -14.40
C THR A 186 -8.78 -5.72 -14.93
N GLU A 187 -9.42 -4.59 -14.69
CA GLU A 187 -8.83 -3.30 -15.03
C GLU A 187 -7.58 -3.03 -14.20
N THR A 188 -6.70 -2.23 -14.77
CA THR A 188 -5.48 -1.79 -14.12
C THR A 188 -5.53 -0.30 -13.90
N HIS A 189 -5.46 0.13 -12.66
CA HIS A 189 -5.41 1.54 -12.30
C HIS A 189 -4.14 1.89 -11.51
N GLU A 190 -3.85 3.17 -11.49
CA GLU A 190 -2.82 3.77 -10.66
C GLU A 190 -3.49 4.63 -9.58
N LEU A 191 -3.29 4.28 -8.33
CA LEU A 191 -3.70 5.09 -7.19
C LEU A 191 -2.50 5.86 -6.66
N ARG A 192 -2.68 7.15 -6.38
CA ARG A 192 -1.63 8.01 -5.82
C ARG A 192 -2.18 8.89 -4.72
N ILE A 193 -1.45 8.91 -3.61
CA ILE A 193 -1.70 9.77 -2.47
C ILE A 193 -0.51 10.72 -2.31
N LEU A 194 -0.79 12.03 -2.30
CA LEU A 194 0.22 13.05 -2.15
C LEU A 194 -0.03 13.78 -0.83
N VAL A 195 1.04 13.97 -0.07
CA VAL A 195 1.00 14.68 1.21
C VAL A 195 1.93 15.87 1.12
N SER A 196 1.41 17.07 1.33
CA SER A 196 2.22 18.28 1.37
C SER A 196 3.11 18.31 2.62
N ALA A 197 4.13 19.15 2.64
CA ALA A 197 4.95 19.35 3.85
C ALA A 197 4.12 19.76 5.08
N ALA A 198 2.96 20.42 4.88
CA ALA A 198 2.03 20.78 5.95
C ALA A 198 0.99 19.69 6.27
N GLY A 199 1.13 18.49 5.72
CA GLY A 199 0.23 17.36 5.97
C GLY A 199 -1.06 17.34 5.15
N VAL A 200 -1.31 18.32 4.28
CA VAL A 200 -2.51 18.32 3.43
C VAL A 200 -2.42 17.18 2.43
N VAL A 201 -3.47 16.35 2.37
CA VAL A 201 -3.55 15.18 1.51
C VAL A 201 -4.35 15.49 0.25
N THR A 202 -3.87 15.01 -0.88
CA THR A 202 -4.57 14.99 -2.15
C THR A 202 -4.45 13.63 -2.81
N TYR A 203 -5.45 13.26 -3.61
CA TYR A 203 -5.61 11.94 -4.19
C TYR A 203 -5.62 12.02 -5.71
N GLN A 204 -5.12 10.97 -6.37
CA GLN A 204 -5.19 10.83 -7.82
C GLN A 204 -5.50 9.38 -8.19
N ILE A 205 -6.35 9.23 -9.20
CA ILE A 205 -6.66 7.98 -9.90
C ILE A 205 -6.19 8.18 -11.34
N ASP A 206 -5.29 7.33 -11.82
CA ASP A 206 -4.69 7.42 -13.16
C ASP A 206 -4.10 8.81 -13.50
N GLY A 207 -3.51 9.44 -12.50
CA GLY A 207 -2.87 10.75 -12.63
C GLY A 207 -3.82 11.95 -12.61
N ALA A 208 -5.12 11.74 -12.48
CA ALA A 208 -6.14 12.80 -12.35
C ALA A 208 -6.70 12.85 -10.93
N ALA A 209 -7.19 14.02 -10.51
CA ALA A 209 -7.93 14.11 -9.26
C ALA A 209 -9.25 13.31 -9.38
N PRO A 210 -9.71 12.64 -8.30
CA PRO A 210 -11.00 11.97 -8.28
C PRO A 210 -12.15 12.93 -8.62
N THR A 211 -13.23 12.39 -9.18
CA THR A 211 -14.43 13.16 -9.52
C THR A 211 -15.02 13.84 -8.28
N THR A 212 -15.07 13.12 -7.16
CA THR A 212 -15.39 13.67 -5.84
C THR A 212 -14.18 13.48 -4.93
N THR A 213 -13.83 14.50 -4.15
CA THR A 213 -12.68 14.46 -3.24
C THR A 213 -13.06 14.85 -1.82
N ALA A 214 -12.30 14.38 -0.85
CA ALA A 214 -12.42 14.74 0.55
C ALA A 214 -11.18 15.48 1.04
N ALA A 215 -11.36 16.48 1.88
CA ALA A 215 -10.25 17.20 2.50
C ALA A 215 -9.75 16.43 3.73
N TYR A 216 -8.45 16.25 3.83
CA TYR A 216 -7.79 15.68 4.99
C TYR A 216 -6.44 16.33 5.24
N THR A 217 -6.04 16.43 6.50
CA THR A 217 -4.72 16.94 6.88
C THR A 217 -4.18 16.15 8.07
N PHE A 218 -3.06 15.50 7.88
CA PHE A 218 -2.33 14.88 8.99
C PHE A 218 -1.82 15.93 9.97
N THR A 219 -1.84 15.60 11.25
CA THR A 219 -1.34 16.47 12.32
C THR A 219 0.18 16.67 12.19
N ASP A 220 0.63 17.89 12.40
CA ASP A 220 2.06 18.25 12.49
C ASP A 220 2.79 17.38 13.53
N GLY A 221 3.98 16.90 13.20
CA GLY A 221 4.78 16.00 14.01
C GLY A 221 4.36 14.52 13.95
N LEU A 222 3.26 14.17 13.25
CA LEU A 222 2.85 12.79 13.12
C LEU A 222 3.81 12.01 12.21
N ASN A 223 4.23 10.83 12.65
CA ASN A 223 4.94 9.88 11.81
C ASN A 223 3.94 9.01 11.06
N VAL A 224 4.03 9.02 9.74
CA VAL A 224 3.17 8.23 8.86
C VAL A 224 3.99 7.31 7.96
N MET A 225 3.42 6.19 7.57
CA MET A 225 4.03 5.20 6.69
C MET A 225 3.09 4.83 5.55
N PRO A 226 3.63 4.52 4.35
CA PRO A 226 2.84 4.01 3.25
C PRO A 226 2.44 2.56 3.51
N PHE A 227 1.25 2.17 3.08
CA PHE A 227 0.77 0.80 3.19
C PHE A 227 -0.16 0.43 2.05
N PHE A 228 -0.25 -0.87 1.80
CA PHE A 228 -1.27 -1.53 0.99
C PHE A 228 -1.97 -2.54 1.89
N TYR A 229 -3.28 -2.45 2.01
CA TYR A 229 -4.09 -3.35 2.81
C TYR A 229 -5.10 -4.03 1.90
N LEU A 230 -5.25 -5.33 2.00
CA LEU A 230 -6.14 -6.12 1.17
C LEU A 230 -6.91 -7.10 2.04
N LEU A 231 -8.22 -7.07 1.96
CA LEU A 231 -9.12 -7.96 2.67
C LEU A 231 -10.18 -8.50 1.72
N ASN A 232 -10.44 -9.80 1.82
CA ASN A 232 -11.49 -10.47 1.06
C ASN A 232 -12.88 -10.22 1.67
N ASP A 233 -13.85 -10.01 0.80
CA ASP A 233 -15.26 -10.27 1.12
C ASP A 233 -15.60 -11.75 0.86
N THR A 234 -16.86 -12.11 1.04
CA THR A 234 -17.40 -13.46 0.81
C THR A 234 -17.20 -13.97 -0.62
N ASP A 235 -17.20 -13.08 -1.61
CA ASP A 235 -17.06 -13.43 -3.03
C ASP A 235 -15.62 -13.51 -3.54
N LEU A 236 -14.64 -13.16 -2.71
CA LEU A 236 -13.20 -13.24 -2.97
C LEU A 236 -12.69 -12.49 -4.20
N HIS A 237 -11.80 -11.55 -3.99
CA HIS A 237 -11.23 -10.68 -5.04
C HIS A 237 -10.34 -11.40 -6.08
N GLY A 238 -9.98 -12.67 -5.85
CA GLY A 238 -9.10 -13.41 -6.75
C GLY A 238 -7.66 -12.85 -6.79
N SER A 239 -7.05 -12.84 -7.96
CA SER A 239 -5.68 -12.32 -8.14
C SER A 239 -5.64 -10.79 -8.05
N VAL A 240 -4.68 -10.28 -7.29
CA VAL A 240 -4.41 -8.83 -7.16
C VAL A 240 -2.92 -8.57 -7.42
N PRO A 241 -2.48 -8.56 -8.68
CA PRO A 241 -1.07 -8.31 -9.02
C PRO A 241 -0.71 -6.83 -8.83
N LEU A 242 0.11 -6.55 -7.82
CA LEU A 242 0.78 -5.28 -7.65
C LEU A 242 1.94 -5.21 -8.67
N MET A 243 1.82 -4.32 -9.64
CA MET A 243 2.76 -4.17 -10.75
C MET A 243 3.88 -3.20 -10.41
N GLU A 244 3.52 -2.07 -9.81
CA GLU A 244 4.46 -1.01 -9.44
C GLU A 244 4.10 -0.43 -8.08
N TRP A 245 5.14 -0.16 -7.30
CA TRP A 245 5.06 0.55 -6.03
C TRP A 245 6.14 1.61 -5.98
N GLU A 246 5.77 2.80 -5.59
CA GLU A 246 6.70 3.92 -5.51
C GLU A 246 6.31 4.83 -4.36
N CYS A 247 7.25 5.18 -3.50
CA CYS A 247 7.05 6.22 -2.49
C CYS A 247 8.34 7.02 -2.27
N GLY A 248 8.18 8.27 -1.87
CA GLY A 248 9.31 9.17 -1.67
C GLY A 248 8.89 10.62 -1.59
N TYR A 249 9.85 11.52 -1.68
CA TYR A 249 9.60 12.94 -1.71
C TYR A 249 9.07 13.40 -3.07
N GLN A 250 8.17 14.36 -3.03
CA GLN A 250 7.71 15.03 -4.24
C GLN A 250 8.84 15.91 -4.81
N ALA A 251 8.94 15.95 -6.15
CA ALA A 251 9.96 16.72 -6.87
C ALA A 251 9.64 18.22 -6.89
#